data_1755eefd8a9d2c8ecc61027614908eab
#
_entry.id   1755eefd8a9d2c8ecc61027614908eab
#
_cell.length_a   1.000
_cell.length_b   1.000
_cell.length_c   1.000
_cell.angle_alpha   90.00
_cell.angle_beta   90.00
_cell.angle_gamma   90.00
#
_symmetry.space_group_name_H-M   'P 1'
#
loop_
_entity.id
_entity.type
_entity.pdbx_description
1 polymer ?
#
loop_
_entity_poly.entity_id
_entity_poly.type
_entity_poly.pdbx_seq_one_letter_code
_entity_poly.pdbx_strand_id
1 'polypeptide(L)'
;VRTGRSRRGRNGGYQQQSSSPHANAPGQTPGGGAHPHPPHNNSHNNQHSQGPGPTRPPEPLLVPGFDPATAPLIKPWEELTSIDPQPRLTMEYPGCPDSCRLIDLFCPIGRGQRALIVSPPKAGKTTLLKDIARAITHNSPECMVIGLLIDERPEEVTDFRRTFASFGNDASGNPKAVVMASSNDHGVERHIAVSMQCIAICRRMVEAGRHVVVVMDSLTRLGRTFNLSRRYASSGRTLSGGLDAKALEVPRQIFGSARNTEEAGSLTIIASCLIDTGSIGDQVIFEEFKGSGNMELVLDRKIAERRLFPAINLSASGTRKEHLLIPEADLKTVTALRRRLMQMPPHVQIEQLLAALRRFPTNGHLVGSAQ
;
A
#
# COMPACT_ATOMS: atom_id res chain seq x y z
N VAL A 1 16.47 2.41 -62.01
CA VAL A 1 17.79 2.71 -62.64
C VAL A 1 18.78 2.70 -61.53
N ARG A 2 19.42 1.55 -61.38
CA ARG A 2 20.88 1.29 -61.36
C ARG A 2 21.64 1.95 -60.18
N THR A 3 22.13 1.11 -59.27
CA THR A 3 23.43 0.40 -59.20
C THR A 3 24.51 1.29 -58.54
N GLY A 4 25.22 0.81 -57.56
CA GLY A 4 26.25 -0.12 -57.42
C GLY A 4 26.93 0.05 -56.07
N ARG A 5 27.20 -1.04 -55.31
CA ARG A 5 28.52 -1.72 -55.19
C ARG A 5 29.68 -0.80 -54.74
N SER A 6 30.45 -1.02 -53.76
CA SER A 6 31.12 -2.23 -53.22
C SER A 6 32.47 -1.82 -52.60
N ARG A 7 32.94 -2.62 -51.65
CA ARG A 7 34.35 -2.99 -51.28
C ARG A 7 34.99 -2.23 -50.12
N ARG A 8 35.23 -2.94 -49.01
CA ARG A 8 36.39 -3.83 -48.69
C ARG A 8 37.68 -3.09 -48.28
N GLY A 9 38.21 -3.49 -47.16
CA GLY A 9 39.62 -3.52 -46.85
C GLY A 9 39.84 -3.34 -45.34
N ARG A 10 40.09 -4.38 -44.56
CA ARG A 10 41.33 -5.12 -44.23
C ARG A 10 42.20 -4.39 -43.18
N ASN A 11 42.23 -4.98 -41.98
CA ASN A 11 43.36 -5.80 -41.42
C ASN A 11 44.50 -5.05 -40.75
N GLY A 12 44.86 -5.55 -39.57
CA GLY A 12 46.13 -5.41 -38.84
C GLY A 12 45.84 -5.27 -37.34
N GLY A 13 45.95 -6.18 -36.40
CA GLY A 13 46.79 -7.39 -36.28
C GLY A 13 48.20 -7.12 -35.75
N TYR A 14 48.46 -7.33 -34.47
CA TYR A 14 49.73 -7.72 -33.84
C TYR A 14 49.47 -7.79 -32.33
N GLN A 15 49.41 -8.96 -31.67
CA GLN A 15 50.46 -9.88 -31.16
C GLN A 15 51.41 -9.20 -30.15
N GLN A 16 51.24 -9.66 -28.90
CA GLN A 16 52.05 -10.64 -28.10
C GLN A 16 53.39 -10.14 -27.55
N GLN A 17 53.57 -10.31 -26.27
CA GLN A 17 54.59 -11.13 -25.56
C GLN A 17 54.80 -10.59 -24.15
N SER A 18 54.45 -11.30 -23.08
CA SER A 18 55.22 -12.35 -22.37
C SER A 18 56.49 -11.87 -21.68
N SER A 19 56.55 -12.00 -20.35
CA SER A 19 57.60 -12.82 -19.67
C SER A 19 57.65 -12.55 -18.16
N SER A 20 57.43 -13.59 -17.37
CA SER A 20 58.10 -13.82 -16.07
C SER A 20 59.52 -14.34 -16.35
N PRO A 21 60.46 -14.60 -15.46
CA PRO A 21 60.35 -15.15 -14.10
C PRO A 21 61.51 -14.82 -13.12
N HIS A 22 61.57 -15.63 -12.04
CA HIS A 22 62.68 -16.01 -11.13
C HIS A 22 62.78 -15.23 -9.82
N ALA A 23 62.64 -15.85 -8.72
CA ALA A 23 63.21 -17.01 -7.99
C ALA A 23 64.29 -16.59 -7.00
N ASN A 24 64.15 -17.10 -5.83
CA ASN A 24 65.06 -17.73 -4.88
C ASN A 24 65.19 -17.15 -3.47
N ALA A 25 64.85 -18.01 -2.54
CA ALA A 25 65.31 -18.07 -1.15
C ALA A 25 66.80 -18.53 -1.09
N PRO A 26 67.48 -18.70 0.01
CA PRO A 26 67.12 -19.02 1.41
C PRO A 26 68.03 -18.40 2.48
N GLY A 27 67.75 -18.66 3.77
CA GLY A 27 68.81 -18.60 4.77
C GLY A 27 68.38 -18.41 6.24
N GLN A 28 68.23 -19.53 6.92
CA GLN A 28 68.75 -19.91 8.25
C GLN A 28 68.25 -19.22 9.52
N THR A 29 67.60 -20.05 10.35
CA THR A 29 67.50 -20.03 11.85
C THR A 29 68.92 -20.11 12.53
N PRO A 30 69.07 -19.95 13.87
CA PRO A 30 68.26 -20.45 14.97
C PRO A 30 68.25 -19.62 16.29
N GLY A 31 67.44 -20.06 17.28
CA GLY A 31 67.70 -19.78 18.70
C GLY A 31 66.48 -19.34 19.49
N GLY A 32 65.75 -20.15 20.17
CA GLY A 32 65.89 -20.61 21.52
C GLY A 32 65.20 -19.70 22.55
N GLY A 33 64.11 -20.18 23.16
CA GLY A 33 63.53 -19.52 24.29
C GLY A 33 62.14 -20.05 24.62
N ALA A 34 62.10 -21.19 25.36
CA ALA A 34 60.86 -21.73 25.90
C ALA A 34 60.39 -20.96 27.16
N HIS A 35 59.19 -20.44 27.16
CA HIS A 35 58.45 -20.10 28.37
C HIS A 35 57.13 -20.86 28.38
N PRO A 36 56.74 -21.46 29.53
CA PRO A 36 55.54 -22.29 29.65
C PRO A 36 54.30 -21.42 29.74
N HIS A 37 53.32 -21.69 28.87
CA HIS A 37 51.97 -21.16 29.00
C HIS A 37 51.16 -21.95 30.00
N PRO A 38 50.29 -21.28 30.86
CA PRO A 38 49.40 -21.98 31.76
C PRO A 38 48.22 -22.61 30.97
N PRO A 39 47.59 -23.66 31.49
CA PRO A 39 46.54 -24.37 30.76
C PRO A 39 45.28 -23.54 30.65
N HIS A 40 44.84 -23.30 29.41
CA HIS A 40 43.51 -22.75 29.12
C HIS A 40 42.44 -23.78 29.47
N ASN A 41 41.69 -23.48 30.51
CA ASN A 41 40.48 -24.18 30.91
C ASN A 41 39.37 -23.88 29.90
N ASN A 42 39.17 -24.78 28.93
CA ASN A 42 38.04 -24.74 27.98
C ASN A 42 36.78 -25.24 28.68
N SER A 43 36.15 -24.39 29.47
CA SER A 43 34.75 -24.58 29.86
C SER A 43 33.89 -24.24 28.63
N HIS A 44 33.53 -25.26 27.86
CA HIS A 44 32.46 -25.17 26.87
C HIS A 44 31.17 -24.79 27.57
N ASN A 45 30.87 -23.49 27.56
CA ASN A 45 29.57 -22.97 27.92
C ASN A 45 28.63 -23.31 26.76
N ASN A 46 27.97 -24.48 26.84
CA ASN A 46 26.86 -24.86 26.02
C ASN A 46 25.68 -23.94 26.35
N GLN A 47 25.69 -22.72 25.79
CA GLN A 47 24.48 -21.93 25.68
C GLN A 47 23.60 -22.64 24.66
N HIS A 48 22.72 -23.49 25.15
CA HIS A 48 21.55 -23.94 24.40
C HIS A 48 20.84 -22.66 23.91
N SER A 49 20.93 -22.40 22.61
CA SER A 49 20.04 -21.50 21.93
C SER A 49 18.61 -22.03 22.14
N GLN A 50 17.92 -21.51 23.14
CA GLN A 50 16.50 -21.69 23.27
C GLN A 50 15.90 -21.14 21.99
N GLY A 51 15.40 -22.02 21.13
CA GLY A 51 14.57 -21.64 19.99
C GLY A 51 13.42 -20.74 20.49
N PRO A 52 12.83 -19.91 19.62
CA PRO A 52 11.74 -19.04 20.01
C PRO A 52 10.67 -19.89 20.70
N GLY A 53 10.40 -19.58 21.96
CA GLY A 53 9.38 -20.24 22.77
C GLY A 53 8.03 -20.19 22.04
N PRO A 54 7.06 -21.05 22.38
CA PRO A 54 5.78 -21.10 21.72
C PRO A 54 5.17 -19.70 21.71
N THR A 55 5.02 -19.14 20.52
CA THR A 55 4.42 -17.82 20.32
C THR A 55 3.00 -17.88 20.86
N ARG A 56 2.74 -17.11 21.93
CA ARG A 56 1.38 -16.91 22.46
C ARG A 56 0.46 -16.56 21.28
N PRO A 57 -0.72 -17.23 21.16
CA PRO A 57 -1.65 -16.88 20.11
C PRO A 57 -1.93 -15.38 20.15
N PRO A 58 -2.03 -14.72 19.01
CA PRO A 58 -2.29 -13.28 18.98
C PRO A 58 -3.58 -12.98 19.71
N GLU A 59 -3.53 -11.98 20.59
CA GLU A 59 -4.74 -11.50 21.28
C GLU A 59 -5.79 -11.13 20.22
N PRO A 60 -7.08 -11.44 20.46
CA PRO A 60 -8.14 -11.11 19.55
C PRO A 60 -8.18 -9.59 19.34
N LEU A 61 -8.21 -9.17 18.08
CA LEU A 61 -8.41 -7.76 17.73
C LEU A 61 -9.85 -7.40 18.04
N LEU A 62 -10.03 -6.30 18.75
CA LEU A 62 -11.36 -5.79 19.12
C LEU A 62 -11.63 -4.46 18.41
N VAL A 63 -12.85 -4.27 17.99
CA VAL A 63 -13.38 -2.97 17.54
C VAL A 63 -14.32 -2.49 18.65
N PRO A 64 -13.97 -1.42 19.37
CA PRO A 64 -14.83 -0.89 20.42
C PRO A 64 -16.25 -0.61 19.89
N GLY A 65 -17.27 -0.99 20.67
CA GLY A 65 -18.67 -0.86 20.27
C GLY A 65 -19.16 -1.91 19.25
N PHE A 66 -18.36 -2.95 18.98
CA PHE A 66 -18.77 -4.07 18.15
C PHE A 66 -18.31 -5.40 18.74
N ASP A 67 -19.27 -6.23 19.14
CA ASP A 67 -19.02 -7.61 19.57
C ASP A 67 -19.45 -8.57 18.45
N PRO A 68 -18.51 -9.29 17.82
CA PRO A 68 -18.84 -10.22 16.75
C PRO A 68 -19.78 -11.36 17.15
N ALA A 69 -19.79 -11.75 18.44
CA ALA A 69 -20.57 -12.86 18.92
C ALA A 69 -22.05 -12.50 19.10
N THR A 70 -22.34 -11.26 19.51
CA THR A 70 -23.72 -10.80 19.83
C THR A 70 -24.33 -9.90 18.77
N ALA A 71 -23.52 -9.42 17.80
CA ALA A 71 -24.00 -8.57 16.72
C ALA A 71 -25.02 -9.31 15.85
N PRO A 72 -26.08 -8.62 15.35
CA PRO A 72 -27.07 -9.24 14.48
C PRO A 72 -26.44 -9.81 13.21
N LEU A 73 -27.00 -10.88 12.68
CA LEU A 73 -26.64 -11.44 11.39
C LEU A 73 -27.80 -11.16 10.43
N ILE A 74 -27.61 -10.22 9.51
CA ILE A 74 -28.61 -9.92 8.48
C ILE A 74 -28.61 -11.03 7.45
N LYS A 75 -27.41 -11.34 6.91
CA LYS A 75 -27.18 -12.38 5.91
C LYS A 75 -25.73 -12.81 5.95
N PRO A 76 -25.41 -14.12 5.80
CA PRO A 76 -24.03 -14.60 5.71
C PRO A 76 -23.25 -13.95 4.57
N TRP A 77 -21.97 -13.73 4.77
CA TRP A 77 -21.08 -13.05 3.80
C TRP A 77 -21.13 -13.64 2.40
N GLU A 78 -21.17 -14.96 2.30
CA GLU A 78 -21.18 -15.70 1.04
C GLU A 78 -22.47 -15.54 0.25
N GLU A 79 -23.57 -15.18 0.92
CA GLU A 79 -24.89 -15.01 0.33
C GLU A 79 -25.24 -13.55 0.00
N LEU A 80 -24.37 -12.59 0.39
CA LEU A 80 -24.60 -11.17 0.12
C LEU A 80 -24.46 -10.84 -1.37
N THR A 81 -25.45 -10.13 -1.92
CA THR A 81 -25.42 -9.65 -3.29
C THR A 81 -24.51 -8.45 -3.42
N SER A 82 -23.42 -8.60 -4.22
CA SER A 82 -22.48 -7.51 -4.45
C SER A 82 -22.99 -6.56 -5.52
N ILE A 83 -22.98 -5.26 -5.22
CA ILE A 83 -23.36 -4.18 -6.15
C ILE A 83 -22.19 -3.23 -6.40
N ASP A 84 -22.35 -2.33 -7.37
CA ASP A 84 -21.32 -1.32 -7.69
C ASP A 84 -21.06 -0.40 -6.48
N PRO A 85 -19.82 0.13 -6.37
CA PRO A 85 -19.47 1.04 -5.27
C PRO A 85 -20.32 2.32 -5.29
N GLN A 86 -21.23 2.44 -4.32
CA GLN A 86 -22.09 3.61 -4.08
C GLN A 86 -22.74 3.51 -2.71
N PRO A 87 -23.23 4.63 -2.09
CA PRO A 87 -23.04 6.00 -2.55
C PRO A 87 -21.57 6.45 -2.43
N ARG A 88 -21.27 7.63 -2.97
CA ARG A 88 -19.96 8.27 -2.87
C ARG A 88 -19.62 8.55 -1.39
N LEU A 89 -18.38 8.29 -1.05
CA LEU A 89 -17.74 8.78 0.17
C LEU A 89 -17.08 10.12 -0.16
N THR A 90 -17.72 11.22 0.25
CA THR A 90 -17.20 12.57 -0.02
C THR A 90 -15.99 12.85 0.83
N MET A 91 -14.92 13.36 0.20
CA MET A 91 -13.68 13.70 0.88
C MET A 91 -13.62 15.18 1.26
N GLU A 92 -14.27 16.06 0.51
CA GLU A 92 -14.27 17.49 0.77
C GLU A 92 -15.09 17.85 2.03
N TYR A 93 -14.50 18.64 2.90
CA TYR A 93 -15.13 19.28 4.07
C TYR A 93 -14.48 20.62 4.35
N PRO A 94 -15.10 21.53 5.12
CA PRO A 94 -14.51 22.85 5.44
C PRO A 94 -13.12 22.71 6.07
N GLY A 95 -12.10 23.29 5.45
CA GLY A 95 -10.71 23.23 5.91
C GLY A 95 -9.98 21.93 5.57
N CYS A 96 -10.53 21.09 4.71
CA CYS A 96 -9.85 19.87 4.26
C CYS A 96 -8.59 20.18 3.44
N PRO A 97 -7.59 19.28 3.45
CA PRO A 97 -6.43 19.37 2.56
C PRO A 97 -6.83 19.33 1.08
N ASP A 98 -5.99 19.90 0.20
CA ASP A 98 -6.19 19.88 -1.27
C ASP A 98 -6.30 18.44 -1.83
N SER A 99 -5.67 17.47 -1.16
CA SER A 99 -5.77 16.04 -1.47
C SER A 99 -7.21 15.55 -1.49
N CYS A 100 -8.02 15.93 -0.51
CA CYS A 100 -9.43 15.56 -0.40
C CYS A 100 -10.24 16.08 -1.60
N ARG A 101 -10.03 17.35 -1.94
CA ARG A 101 -10.71 17.98 -3.06
C ARG A 101 -10.34 17.36 -4.41
N LEU A 102 -9.04 17.06 -4.61
CA LEU A 102 -8.58 16.42 -5.85
C LEU A 102 -9.06 14.96 -5.98
N ILE A 103 -9.15 14.22 -4.87
CA ILE A 103 -9.73 12.86 -4.88
C ILE A 103 -11.18 12.93 -5.33
N ASP A 104 -11.96 13.82 -4.78
CA ASP A 104 -13.37 14.00 -5.12
C ASP A 104 -13.60 14.33 -6.61
N LEU A 105 -12.70 15.11 -7.20
CA LEU A 105 -12.82 15.51 -8.61
C LEU A 105 -12.34 14.41 -9.57
N PHE A 106 -11.24 13.71 -9.26
CA PHE A 106 -10.55 12.89 -10.24
C PHE A 106 -10.51 11.39 -9.92
N CYS A 107 -10.70 11.02 -8.67
CA CYS A 107 -10.64 9.64 -8.18
C CYS A 107 -11.71 9.40 -7.11
N PRO A 108 -13.00 9.68 -7.39
CA PRO A 108 -14.05 9.55 -6.39
C PRO A 108 -14.11 8.13 -5.84
N ILE A 109 -14.38 8.02 -4.55
CA ILE A 109 -14.45 6.76 -3.81
C ILE A 109 -15.91 6.50 -3.42
N GLY A 110 -16.41 5.30 -3.73
CA GLY A 110 -17.73 4.84 -3.30
C GLY A 110 -17.63 3.80 -2.19
N ARG A 111 -18.73 3.59 -1.46
CA ARG A 111 -18.83 2.47 -0.51
C ARG A 111 -18.67 1.15 -1.24
N GLY A 112 -17.81 0.28 -0.73
CA GLY A 112 -17.45 -0.97 -1.39
C GLY A 112 -16.31 -0.87 -2.40
N GLN A 113 -15.66 0.29 -2.52
CA GLN A 113 -14.52 0.52 -3.44
C GLN A 113 -13.33 -0.36 -3.10
N ARG A 114 -12.67 -0.91 -4.12
CA ARG A 114 -11.33 -1.48 -4.08
C ARG A 114 -10.36 -0.44 -4.65
N ALA A 115 -9.90 0.46 -3.77
CA ALA A 115 -9.06 1.58 -4.15
C ALA A 115 -7.58 1.25 -3.95
N LEU A 116 -6.78 1.47 -4.99
CA LEU A 116 -5.35 1.25 -4.97
C LEU A 116 -4.62 2.60 -5.01
N ILE A 117 -3.86 2.89 -3.96
CA ILE A 117 -2.97 4.06 -3.88
C ILE A 117 -1.58 3.62 -4.29
N VAL A 118 -1.23 3.85 -5.54
CA VAL A 118 0.06 3.47 -6.12
C VAL A 118 1.09 4.55 -5.83
N SER A 119 2.16 4.20 -5.15
CA SER A 119 3.10 5.21 -4.67
C SER A 119 4.56 4.78 -4.79
N PRO A 120 5.42 5.56 -5.43
CA PRO A 120 6.85 5.46 -5.22
C PRO A 120 7.22 5.92 -3.80
N PRO A 121 8.39 5.52 -3.28
CA PRO A 121 8.86 5.98 -1.97
C PRO A 121 8.92 7.51 -1.89
N LYS A 122 8.55 8.08 -0.73
CA LYS A 122 8.59 9.52 -0.42
C LYS A 122 7.67 10.42 -1.25
N ALA A 123 6.61 9.88 -1.84
CA ALA A 123 5.64 10.67 -2.62
C ALA A 123 4.42 11.18 -1.83
N GLY A 124 4.40 11.03 -0.50
CA GLY A 124 3.30 11.53 0.34
C GLY A 124 2.19 10.52 0.63
N LYS A 125 2.43 9.22 0.36
CA LYS A 125 1.48 8.11 0.57
C LYS A 125 0.80 8.14 1.94
N THR A 126 1.58 8.17 3.02
CA THR A 126 1.10 8.07 4.40
C THR A 126 0.21 9.26 4.78
N THR A 127 0.57 10.47 4.35
CA THR A 127 -0.24 11.68 4.55
C THR A 127 -1.58 11.53 3.83
N LEU A 128 -1.56 11.09 2.57
CA LEU A 128 -2.77 10.90 1.77
C LEU A 128 -3.73 9.90 2.41
N LEU A 129 -3.23 8.76 2.91
CA LEU A 129 -4.05 7.76 3.60
C LEU A 129 -4.71 8.34 4.87
N LYS A 130 -3.99 9.16 5.63
CA LYS A 130 -4.53 9.86 6.82
C LYS A 130 -5.57 10.92 6.45
N ASP A 131 -5.35 11.68 5.38
CA ASP A 131 -6.30 12.66 4.87
C ASP A 131 -7.62 11.99 4.48
N ILE A 132 -7.54 10.87 3.75
CA ILE A 132 -8.71 10.07 3.37
C ILE A 132 -9.45 9.55 4.60
N ALA A 133 -8.73 8.97 5.57
CA ALA A 133 -9.33 8.45 6.80
C ALA A 133 -10.05 9.55 7.58
N ARG A 134 -9.43 10.73 7.71
CA ARG A 134 -10.02 11.91 8.37
C ARG A 134 -11.28 12.38 7.65
N ALA A 135 -11.23 12.49 6.33
CA ALA A 135 -12.36 12.94 5.52
C ALA A 135 -13.56 12.02 5.67
N ILE A 136 -13.35 10.70 5.59
CA ILE A 136 -14.43 9.71 5.77
C ILE A 136 -15.01 9.78 7.19
N THR A 137 -14.17 9.87 8.22
CA THR A 137 -14.62 9.98 9.61
C THR A 137 -15.43 11.27 9.85
N HIS A 138 -15.12 12.35 9.12
CA HIS A 138 -15.82 13.62 9.21
C HIS A 138 -17.18 13.58 8.47
N ASN A 139 -17.19 13.09 7.22
CA ASN A 139 -18.35 13.20 6.32
C ASN A 139 -19.28 12.00 6.37
N SER A 140 -18.79 10.83 6.84
CA SER A 140 -19.54 9.58 6.90
C SER A 140 -19.42 8.95 8.29
N PRO A 141 -20.00 9.57 9.33
CA PRO A 141 -19.86 9.13 10.72
C PRO A 141 -20.44 7.75 10.99
N GLU A 142 -21.29 7.24 10.10
CA GLU A 142 -21.82 5.86 10.13
C GLU A 142 -20.79 4.81 9.69
N CYS A 143 -19.67 5.23 9.08
CA CYS A 143 -18.61 4.32 8.66
C CYS A 143 -17.60 4.13 9.79
N MET A 144 -17.31 2.87 10.14
CA MET A 144 -16.15 2.55 10.97
C MET A 144 -14.88 2.58 10.11
N VAL A 145 -13.90 3.38 10.50
CA VAL A 145 -12.61 3.46 9.81
C VAL A 145 -11.56 2.63 10.54
N ILE A 146 -10.93 1.70 9.83
CA ILE A 146 -9.89 0.83 10.38
C ILE A 146 -8.58 1.07 9.62
N GLY A 147 -7.54 1.50 10.34
CA GLY A 147 -6.18 1.53 9.82
C GLY A 147 -5.53 0.16 9.98
N LEU A 148 -5.23 -0.53 8.89
CA LEU A 148 -4.53 -1.81 8.89
C LEU A 148 -3.09 -1.61 8.45
N LEU A 149 -2.14 -1.73 9.40
CA LEU A 149 -0.71 -1.52 9.16
C LEU A 149 0.04 -2.84 9.32
N ILE A 150 0.69 -3.28 8.24
CA ILE A 150 1.40 -4.57 8.22
C ILE A 150 2.88 -4.33 7.92
N ASP A 151 3.74 -4.80 8.83
CA ASP A 151 5.20 -4.69 8.71
C ASP A 151 5.67 -3.22 8.58
N GLU A 152 4.93 -2.26 9.17
CA GLU A 152 5.32 -0.86 9.21
C GLU A 152 6.21 -0.55 10.42
N ARG A 153 6.95 0.56 10.35
CA ARG A 153 7.84 0.97 11.44
C ARG A 153 7.07 1.34 12.69
N PRO A 154 7.59 1.05 13.91
CA PRO A 154 6.90 1.36 15.17
C PRO A 154 6.52 2.83 15.31
N GLU A 155 7.38 3.75 14.85
CA GLU A 155 7.09 5.18 14.85
C GLU A 155 5.94 5.57 13.90
N GLU A 156 5.84 4.93 12.74
CA GLU A 156 4.74 5.14 11.79
C GLU A 156 3.42 4.60 12.35
N VAL A 157 3.45 3.43 13.01
CA VAL A 157 2.29 2.86 13.72
C VAL A 157 1.82 3.81 14.82
N THR A 158 2.74 4.37 15.61
CA THR A 158 2.42 5.31 16.67
C THR A 158 1.79 6.59 16.12
N ASP A 159 2.31 7.11 15.02
CA ASP A 159 1.81 8.30 14.36
C ASP A 159 0.39 8.07 13.78
N PHE A 160 0.12 6.90 13.18
CA PHE A 160 -1.24 6.51 12.79
C PHE A 160 -2.20 6.45 13.98
N ARG A 161 -1.80 5.78 15.07
CA ARG A 161 -2.64 5.67 16.28
C ARG A 161 -2.99 7.04 16.86
N ARG A 162 -2.03 7.96 16.96
CA ARG A 162 -2.27 9.34 17.41
C ARG A 162 -3.21 10.09 16.49
N THR A 163 -3.01 9.95 15.18
CA THR A 163 -3.88 10.59 14.18
C THR A 163 -5.31 10.06 14.29
N PHE A 164 -5.51 8.73 14.36
CA PHE A 164 -6.82 8.11 14.43
C PHE A 164 -7.53 8.44 15.76
N ALA A 165 -6.81 8.47 16.87
CA ALA A 165 -7.37 8.91 18.16
C ALA A 165 -7.88 10.37 18.11
N SER A 166 -7.29 11.23 17.26
CA SER A 166 -7.73 12.62 17.09
C SER A 166 -9.05 12.77 16.32
N PHE A 167 -9.57 11.71 15.70
CA PHE A 167 -10.85 11.76 14.97
C PHE A 167 -12.07 11.74 15.91
N GLY A 168 -11.85 11.49 17.21
CA GLY A 168 -12.89 11.53 18.24
C GLY A 168 -13.77 10.28 18.26
N ASN A 169 -14.84 10.39 19.02
CA ASN A 169 -15.77 9.31 19.29
C ASN A 169 -17.13 9.56 18.60
N ASP A 170 -17.90 8.49 18.43
CA ASP A 170 -19.30 8.54 18.04
C ASP A 170 -20.20 9.02 19.20
N ALA A 171 -21.50 9.12 18.95
CA ALA A 171 -22.48 9.52 19.95
C ALA A 171 -22.58 8.55 21.16
N SER A 172 -22.13 7.31 21.00
CA SER A 172 -22.10 6.27 22.04
C SER A 172 -20.78 6.24 22.80
N GLY A 173 -19.83 7.15 22.48
CA GLY A 173 -18.52 7.21 23.13
C GLY A 173 -17.49 6.23 22.56
N ASN A 174 -17.80 5.48 21.50
CA ASN A 174 -16.85 4.59 20.83
C ASN A 174 -15.98 5.35 19.82
N PRO A 175 -14.70 4.99 19.66
CA PRO A 175 -13.85 5.64 18.66
C PRO A 175 -14.41 5.43 17.25
N LYS A 176 -14.45 6.52 16.46
CA LYS A 176 -14.86 6.49 15.06
C LYS A 176 -13.85 5.78 14.16
N ALA A 177 -12.61 5.67 14.63
CA ALA A 177 -11.53 5.03 13.91
C ALA A 177 -10.58 4.28 14.85
N VAL A 178 -10.10 3.11 14.40
CA VAL A 178 -9.17 2.27 15.16
C VAL A 178 -7.98 1.86 14.30
N VAL A 179 -6.86 1.51 14.94
CA VAL A 179 -5.66 1.02 14.25
C VAL A 179 -5.36 -0.41 14.68
N MET A 180 -5.36 -1.31 13.73
CA MET A 180 -4.90 -2.69 13.85
C MET A 180 -3.53 -2.78 13.17
N ALA A 181 -2.49 -3.12 13.93
CA ALA A 181 -1.13 -3.05 13.42
C ALA A 181 -0.27 -4.21 13.86
N SER A 182 0.66 -4.57 12.99
CA SER A 182 1.80 -5.41 13.28
C SER A 182 3.04 -4.71 12.72
N SER A 183 3.88 -4.19 13.62
CA SER A 183 5.11 -3.48 13.29
C SER A 183 6.25 -4.42 12.88
N ASN A 184 7.28 -3.90 12.25
CA ASN A 184 8.37 -4.67 11.65
C ASN A 184 9.29 -5.40 12.65
N ASP A 185 9.11 -5.17 13.95
CA ASP A 185 9.71 -5.92 15.06
C ASP A 185 8.96 -7.23 15.37
N HIS A 186 7.77 -7.45 14.79
CA HIS A 186 7.02 -8.68 14.91
C HIS A 186 7.39 -9.70 13.82
N GLY A 187 7.12 -10.98 14.10
CA GLY A 187 7.33 -12.06 13.13
C GLY A 187 6.23 -12.19 12.09
N VAL A 188 6.53 -12.91 11.00
CA VAL A 188 5.65 -13.16 9.85
C VAL A 188 4.26 -13.65 10.25
N GLU A 189 4.18 -14.61 11.18
CA GLU A 189 2.90 -15.19 11.62
C GLU A 189 2.00 -14.15 12.32
N ARG A 190 2.60 -13.17 13.04
CA ARG A 190 1.84 -12.06 13.64
C ARG A 190 1.28 -11.13 12.58
N HIS A 191 2.03 -10.81 11.53
CA HIS A 191 1.56 -9.99 10.41
C HIS A 191 0.36 -10.65 9.72
N ILE A 192 0.46 -11.95 9.46
CA ILE A 192 -0.62 -12.74 8.84
C ILE A 192 -1.85 -12.76 9.76
N ALA A 193 -1.66 -13.07 11.05
CA ALA A 193 -2.75 -13.16 11.99
C ALA A 193 -3.53 -11.84 12.11
N VAL A 194 -2.83 -10.70 12.22
CA VAL A 194 -3.45 -9.37 12.30
C VAL A 194 -4.26 -9.07 11.03
N SER A 195 -3.70 -9.34 9.85
CA SER A 195 -4.41 -9.10 8.58
C SER A 195 -5.67 -9.96 8.43
N MET A 196 -5.58 -11.25 8.77
CA MET A 196 -6.71 -12.18 8.69
C MET A 196 -7.80 -11.85 9.70
N GLN A 197 -7.45 -11.55 10.95
CA GLN A 197 -8.40 -11.15 11.99
C GLN A 197 -9.10 -9.84 11.63
N CYS A 198 -8.37 -8.83 11.13
CA CYS A 198 -8.95 -7.57 10.69
C CYS A 198 -10.05 -7.80 9.65
N ILE A 199 -9.76 -8.56 8.60
CA ILE A 199 -10.74 -8.82 7.53
C ILE A 199 -11.91 -9.68 8.02
N ALA A 200 -11.68 -10.64 8.91
CA ALA A 200 -12.77 -11.43 9.50
C ALA A 200 -13.72 -10.55 10.30
N ILE A 201 -13.21 -9.63 11.12
CA ILE A 201 -14.03 -8.66 11.86
C ILE A 201 -14.78 -7.74 10.90
N CYS A 202 -14.12 -7.21 9.86
CA CYS A 202 -14.75 -6.34 8.88
C CYS A 202 -15.93 -7.04 8.17
N ARG A 203 -15.75 -8.30 7.74
CA ARG A 203 -16.84 -9.10 7.13
C ARG A 203 -18.00 -9.28 8.09
N ARG A 204 -17.70 -9.63 9.35
CA ARG A 204 -18.73 -9.79 10.37
C ARG A 204 -19.49 -8.49 10.67
N MET A 205 -18.81 -7.33 10.61
CA MET A 205 -19.47 -6.03 10.71
C MET A 205 -20.41 -5.76 9.52
N VAL A 206 -19.99 -6.11 8.30
CA VAL A 206 -20.84 -5.96 7.11
C VAL A 206 -22.08 -6.85 7.20
N GLU A 207 -21.95 -8.10 7.64
CA GLU A 207 -23.07 -9.01 7.89
C GLU A 207 -24.06 -8.46 8.92
N ALA A 208 -23.57 -7.61 9.84
CA ALA A 208 -24.40 -6.91 10.83
C ALA A 208 -24.96 -5.56 10.31
N GLY A 209 -24.83 -5.27 9.01
CA GLY A 209 -25.34 -4.04 8.39
C GLY A 209 -24.41 -2.82 8.56
N ARG A 210 -23.18 -2.98 9.08
CA ARG A 210 -22.25 -1.87 9.27
C ARG A 210 -21.47 -1.55 7.99
N HIS A 211 -21.17 -0.26 7.81
CA HIS A 211 -20.24 0.20 6.77
C HIS A 211 -18.83 0.31 7.34
N VAL A 212 -17.87 -0.34 6.70
CA VAL A 212 -16.48 -0.39 7.16
C VAL A 212 -15.56 0.10 6.06
N VAL A 213 -14.61 0.95 6.43
CA VAL A 213 -13.55 1.42 5.55
C VAL A 213 -12.20 1.02 6.12
N VAL A 214 -11.48 0.19 5.41
CA VAL A 214 -10.10 -0.20 5.76
C VAL A 214 -9.12 0.66 4.96
N VAL A 215 -8.29 1.41 5.67
CA VAL A 215 -7.12 2.11 5.11
C VAL A 215 -5.90 1.26 5.40
N MET A 216 -5.33 0.65 4.35
CA MET A 216 -4.26 -0.35 4.49
C MET A 216 -2.90 0.17 4.03
N ASP A 217 -1.90 0.02 4.87
CA ASP A 217 -0.50 0.27 4.57
C ASP A 217 0.36 -0.96 4.92
N SER A 218 0.82 -1.77 3.95
CA SER A 218 0.61 -1.75 2.51
C SER A 218 0.37 -3.16 1.95
N LEU A 219 -0.27 -3.26 0.79
CA LEU A 219 -0.41 -4.53 0.04
C LEU A 219 0.93 -5.13 -0.35
N THR A 220 1.93 -4.30 -0.66
CA THR A 220 3.28 -4.76 -0.98
C THR A 220 3.90 -5.51 0.18
N ARG A 221 3.82 -4.96 1.40
CA ARG A 221 4.32 -5.62 2.60
C ARG A 221 3.50 -6.85 2.96
N LEU A 222 2.18 -6.78 2.80
CA LEU A 222 1.31 -7.93 2.96
C LEU A 222 1.73 -9.09 2.03
N GLY A 223 1.91 -8.81 0.73
CA GLY A 223 2.35 -9.81 -0.24
C GLY A 223 3.72 -10.42 0.11
N ARG A 224 4.68 -9.58 0.51
CA ARG A 224 6.00 -10.06 0.98
C ARG A 224 5.87 -10.96 2.22
N THR A 225 5.03 -10.59 3.18
CA THR A 225 4.78 -11.37 4.40
C THR A 225 4.24 -12.76 4.09
N PHE A 226 3.24 -12.85 3.21
CA PHE A 226 2.70 -14.15 2.81
C PHE A 226 3.72 -14.98 2.02
N ASN A 227 4.61 -14.34 1.25
CA ASN A 227 5.68 -15.03 0.54
C ASN A 227 6.78 -15.58 1.47
N LEU A 228 6.96 -15.01 2.65
CA LEU A 228 7.91 -15.51 3.66
C LEU A 228 7.33 -16.67 4.48
N SER A 229 6.02 -16.86 4.49
CA SER A 229 5.38 -17.93 5.26
C SER A 229 5.40 -19.25 4.52
N ARG A 230 6.03 -20.29 5.10
CA ARG A 230 6.06 -21.64 4.56
C ARG A 230 4.67 -22.25 4.35
N ARG A 231 3.68 -21.77 5.11
CA ARG A 231 2.29 -22.23 5.00
C ARG A 231 1.64 -21.77 3.69
N TYR A 232 1.94 -20.56 3.25
CA TYR A 232 1.28 -19.90 2.10
C TYR A 232 2.14 -19.93 0.83
N ALA A 233 3.46 -19.86 0.96
CA ALA A 233 4.42 -19.99 -0.14
C ALA A 233 4.85 -21.45 -0.30
N SER A 234 3.94 -22.29 -0.78
CA SER A 234 4.11 -23.75 -0.80
C SER A 234 3.88 -24.39 -2.18
N SER A 235 3.82 -23.59 -3.26
CA SER A 235 3.57 -24.13 -4.60
C SER A 235 4.77 -24.84 -5.23
N GLY A 236 5.98 -24.55 -4.77
CA GLY A 236 7.23 -24.97 -5.40
C GLY A 236 7.50 -24.32 -6.76
N ARG A 237 6.65 -23.35 -7.18
CA ARG A 237 6.81 -22.57 -8.42
C ARG A 237 7.09 -21.14 -8.08
N THR A 238 8.25 -20.65 -8.49
CA THR A 238 8.68 -19.28 -8.25
C THR A 238 8.37 -18.41 -9.47
N LEU A 239 7.64 -17.33 -9.26
CA LEU A 239 7.42 -16.23 -10.20
C LEU A 239 8.65 -15.32 -10.25
N SER A 240 8.67 -14.38 -11.19
CA SER A 240 9.69 -13.33 -11.24
C SER A 240 9.82 -12.61 -9.90
N GLY A 241 11.04 -12.25 -9.51
CA GLY A 241 11.29 -11.55 -8.24
C GLY A 241 11.23 -12.43 -6.98
N GLY A 242 11.27 -13.76 -7.11
CA GLY A 242 11.34 -14.67 -5.95
C GLY A 242 10.00 -14.90 -5.23
N LEU A 243 8.88 -14.58 -5.86
CA LEU A 243 7.54 -14.81 -5.31
C LEU A 243 7.04 -16.24 -5.61
N ASP A 244 6.53 -16.92 -4.60
CA ASP A 244 5.81 -18.17 -4.80
C ASP A 244 4.45 -17.92 -5.46
N ALA A 245 4.05 -18.75 -6.41
CA ALA A 245 2.81 -18.59 -7.18
C ALA A 245 1.53 -18.56 -6.32
N LYS A 246 1.53 -19.21 -5.14
CA LYS A 246 0.40 -19.23 -4.19
C LYS A 246 0.47 -18.10 -3.15
N ALA A 247 1.63 -17.49 -2.95
CA ALA A 247 1.82 -16.52 -1.88
C ALA A 247 0.86 -15.33 -1.95
N LEU A 248 0.43 -14.94 -3.15
CA LEU A 248 -0.47 -13.80 -3.35
C LEU A 248 -1.96 -14.17 -3.37
N GLU A 249 -2.32 -15.45 -3.27
CA GLU A 249 -3.71 -15.89 -3.31
C GLU A 249 -4.54 -15.28 -2.17
N VAL A 250 -4.09 -15.42 -0.92
CA VAL A 250 -4.79 -14.86 0.25
C VAL A 250 -4.75 -13.33 0.26
N PRO A 251 -3.64 -12.64 0.03
CA PRO A 251 -3.63 -11.19 -0.16
C PRO A 251 -4.62 -10.68 -1.21
N ARG A 252 -4.77 -11.36 -2.35
CA ARG A 252 -5.80 -11.03 -3.36
C ARG A 252 -7.22 -11.22 -2.83
N GLN A 253 -7.48 -12.30 -2.09
CA GLN A 253 -8.78 -12.53 -1.44
C GLN A 253 -9.10 -11.45 -0.40
N ILE A 254 -8.10 -10.99 0.36
CA ILE A 254 -8.23 -9.88 1.33
C ILE A 254 -8.65 -8.60 0.59
N PHE A 255 -7.89 -8.15 -0.40
CA PHE A 255 -8.20 -6.93 -1.15
C PHE A 255 -9.49 -7.08 -1.98
N GLY A 256 -9.70 -8.25 -2.58
CA GLY A 256 -10.90 -8.59 -3.36
C GLY A 256 -12.17 -8.72 -2.52
N SER A 257 -12.07 -8.77 -1.19
CA SER A 257 -13.24 -8.84 -0.32
C SER A 257 -14.00 -7.51 -0.25
N ALA A 258 -13.39 -6.38 -0.64
CA ALA A 258 -14.10 -5.10 -0.69
C ALA A 258 -15.29 -5.18 -1.65
N ARG A 259 -16.47 -4.85 -1.13
CA ARG A 259 -17.76 -4.83 -1.85
C ARG A 259 -18.78 -3.95 -1.17
N ASN A 260 -19.68 -3.40 -1.93
CA ASN A 260 -20.94 -2.90 -1.44
C ASN A 260 -21.98 -4.02 -1.56
N THR A 261 -22.93 -4.10 -0.65
CA THR A 261 -23.95 -5.15 -0.66
C THR A 261 -25.35 -4.55 -0.68
N GLU A 262 -26.27 -5.28 -1.30
CA GLU A 262 -27.65 -4.84 -1.42
C GLU A 262 -28.40 -4.98 -0.08
N GLU A 263 -28.15 -6.09 0.64
CA GLU A 263 -28.96 -6.47 1.79
C GLU A 263 -28.39 -6.00 3.14
N ALA A 264 -27.07 -5.70 3.18
CA ALA A 264 -26.38 -5.44 4.45
C ALA A 264 -25.47 -4.21 4.39
N GLY A 265 -24.30 -4.28 4.99
CA GLY A 265 -23.34 -3.17 5.00
C GLY A 265 -22.44 -3.12 3.76
N SER A 266 -21.30 -2.45 3.91
CA SER A 266 -20.27 -2.40 2.88
C SER A 266 -18.86 -2.50 3.46
N LEU A 267 -17.94 -3.13 2.72
CA LEU A 267 -16.52 -3.12 3.00
C LEU A 267 -15.79 -2.36 1.89
N THR A 268 -15.23 -1.21 2.23
CA THR A 268 -14.36 -0.43 1.35
C THR A 268 -12.91 -0.67 1.75
N ILE A 269 -12.02 -0.95 0.81
CA ILE A 269 -10.59 -1.10 1.09
C ILE A 269 -9.80 -0.11 0.24
N ILE A 270 -9.07 0.78 0.92
CA ILE A 270 -8.19 1.79 0.33
C ILE A 270 -6.77 1.39 0.72
N ALA A 271 -6.08 0.74 -0.20
CA ALA A 271 -4.80 0.11 0.10
C ALA A 271 -3.66 0.71 -0.70
N SER A 272 -2.53 0.95 -0.02
CA SER A 272 -1.32 1.40 -0.69
C SER A 272 -0.56 0.24 -1.32
N CYS A 273 0.06 0.51 -2.47
CA CYS A 273 1.00 -0.39 -3.13
C CYS A 273 2.24 0.38 -3.55
N LEU A 274 3.41 -0.17 -3.23
CA LEU A 274 4.69 0.46 -3.54
C LEU A 274 5.15 0.09 -4.94
N ILE A 275 5.65 1.08 -5.66
CA ILE A 275 6.31 0.95 -6.97
C ILE A 275 7.68 1.63 -6.92
N ASP A 276 8.50 1.41 -7.95
CA ASP A 276 9.83 2.03 -8.10
C ASP A 276 10.76 1.80 -6.88
N THR A 277 10.61 0.66 -6.22
CA THR A 277 11.44 0.27 -5.07
C THR A 277 12.76 -0.38 -5.49
N GLY A 278 12.94 -0.68 -6.78
CA GLY A 278 14.05 -1.47 -7.30
C GLY A 278 13.85 -2.99 -7.13
N SER A 279 12.75 -3.44 -6.51
CA SER A 279 12.42 -4.85 -6.31
C SER A 279 11.51 -5.37 -7.42
N ILE A 280 11.97 -6.40 -8.14
CA ILE A 280 11.14 -7.10 -9.15
C ILE A 280 9.92 -7.75 -8.48
N GLY A 281 10.07 -8.27 -7.25
CA GLY A 281 8.97 -8.85 -6.49
C GLY A 281 7.85 -7.84 -6.21
N ASP A 282 8.19 -6.59 -5.89
CA ASP A 282 7.19 -5.55 -5.66
C ASP A 282 6.43 -5.19 -6.93
N GLN A 283 7.11 -5.19 -8.08
CA GLN A 283 6.45 -4.96 -9.36
C GLN A 283 5.44 -6.09 -9.66
N VAL A 284 5.80 -7.35 -9.41
CA VAL A 284 4.86 -8.49 -9.57
C VAL A 284 3.68 -8.34 -8.62
N ILE A 285 3.91 -7.99 -7.35
CA ILE A 285 2.83 -7.74 -6.39
C ILE A 285 1.90 -6.63 -6.90
N PHE A 286 2.46 -5.52 -7.37
CA PHE A 286 1.66 -4.42 -7.92
C PHE A 286 0.77 -4.86 -9.09
N GLU A 287 1.34 -5.57 -10.10
CA GLU A 287 0.58 -6.03 -11.27
C GLU A 287 -0.56 -6.98 -10.89
N GLU A 288 -0.36 -7.84 -9.88
CA GLU A 288 -1.40 -8.74 -9.35
C GLU A 288 -2.59 -8.00 -8.72
N PHE A 289 -2.35 -6.87 -8.04
CA PHE A 289 -3.41 -6.08 -7.43
C PHE A 289 -4.07 -5.09 -8.38
N LYS A 290 -3.33 -4.56 -9.35
CA LYS A 290 -3.83 -3.62 -10.35
C LYS A 290 -5.05 -4.17 -11.11
N GLY A 291 -5.03 -5.45 -11.46
CA GLY A 291 -6.17 -6.11 -12.12
C GLY A 291 -7.43 -6.23 -11.27
N SER A 292 -7.29 -6.21 -9.93
CA SER A 292 -8.39 -6.41 -8.97
C SER A 292 -9.03 -5.10 -8.51
N GLY A 293 -8.32 -3.98 -8.59
CA GLY A 293 -8.80 -2.65 -8.22
C GLY A 293 -9.86 -2.10 -9.18
N ASN A 294 -10.73 -1.25 -8.67
CA ASN A 294 -11.69 -0.48 -9.47
C ASN A 294 -11.56 1.05 -9.28
N MET A 295 -10.53 1.49 -8.57
CA MET A 295 -10.03 2.86 -8.47
C MET A 295 -8.52 2.81 -8.31
N GLU A 296 -7.81 3.62 -9.06
CA GLU A 296 -6.36 3.79 -8.95
C GLU A 296 -6.03 5.27 -8.77
N LEU A 297 -5.26 5.59 -7.72
CA LEU A 297 -4.67 6.89 -7.52
C LEU A 297 -3.15 6.72 -7.49
N VAL A 298 -2.50 7.26 -8.50
CA VAL A 298 -1.06 7.11 -8.72
C VAL A 298 -0.34 8.36 -8.28
N LEU A 299 0.61 8.24 -7.35
CA LEU A 299 1.51 9.31 -6.96
C LEU A 299 2.76 9.30 -7.85
N ASP A 300 3.27 10.49 -8.15
CA ASP A 300 4.42 10.68 -9.03
C ASP A 300 5.61 11.26 -8.24
N ARG A 301 6.75 10.56 -8.34
CA ARG A 301 7.98 10.96 -7.66
C ARG A 301 8.52 12.31 -8.15
N LYS A 302 8.43 12.59 -9.47
CA LYS A 302 8.96 13.83 -10.06
C LYS A 302 8.14 15.06 -9.63
N ILE A 303 6.83 14.89 -9.39
CA ILE A 303 5.96 15.92 -8.82
C ILE A 303 6.35 16.15 -7.35
N ALA A 304 6.52 15.09 -6.57
CA ALA A 304 6.91 15.17 -5.15
C ALA A 304 8.29 15.79 -4.95
N GLU A 305 9.26 15.50 -5.82
CA GLU A 305 10.60 16.10 -5.80
C GLU A 305 10.57 17.62 -6.01
N ARG A 306 9.55 18.13 -6.71
CA ARG A 306 9.27 19.58 -6.85
C ARG A 306 8.51 20.18 -5.66
N ARG A 307 8.24 19.38 -4.61
CA ARG A 307 7.46 19.80 -3.42
C ARG A 307 6.03 20.22 -3.74
N LEU A 308 5.46 19.67 -4.82
CA LEU A 308 4.06 19.85 -5.15
C LEU A 308 3.26 18.69 -4.54
N PHE A 309 2.36 19.01 -3.61
CA PHE A 309 1.52 18.02 -2.92
C PHE A 309 0.05 18.41 -2.95
N PRO A 310 -0.87 17.42 -3.12
CA PRO A 310 -0.59 16.00 -3.33
C PRO A 310 0.04 15.73 -4.70
N ALA A 311 1.02 14.83 -4.74
CA ALA A 311 1.81 14.53 -5.95
C ALA A 311 1.08 13.55 -6.88
N ILE A 312 -0.17 13.84 -7.24
CA ILE A 312 -1.05 12.95 -8.02
C ILE A 312 -0.72 13.01 -9.50
N ASN A 313 -0.50 11.86 -10.12
CA ASN A 313 -0.44 11.71 -11.57
C ASN A 313 -1.86 11.54 -12.12
N LEU A 314 -2.43 12.61 -12.64
CA LEU A 314 -3.82 12.62 -13.14
C LEU A 314 -4.04 11.69 -14.33
N SER A 315 -3.02 11.53 -15.18
CA SER A 315 -3.11 10.68 -16.38
C SER A 315 -3.26 9.20 -16.04
N ALA A 316 -2.61 8.79 -14.94
CA ALA A 316 -2.60 7.41 -14.48
C ALA A 316 -3.67 7.12 -13.40
N SER A 317 -4.44 8.15 -13.00
CA SER A 317 -5.38 8.06 -11.88
C SER A 317 -6.84 8.16 -12.36
N GLY A 318 -7.73 7.39 -11.72
CA GLY A 318 -9.16 7.45 -12.02
C GLY A 318 -9.97 6.36 -11.30
N THR A 319 -11.28 6.47 -11.40
CA THR A 319 -12.25 5.52 -10.84
C THR A 319 -13.07 4.89 -11.94
N ARG A 320 -13.23 3.57 -11.92
CA ARG A 320 -14.14 2.88 -12.84
C ARG A 320 -15.59 3.23 -12.52
N LYS A 321 -16.41 3.45 -13.52
CA LYS A 321 -17.82 3.84 -13.38
C LYS A 321 -18.02 5.10 -12.51
N GLU A 322 -17.15 6.11 -12.65
CA GLU A 322 -17.22 7.36 -11.89
C GLU A 322 -18.56 8.10 -12.06
N HIS A 323 -19.30 7.82 -13.15
CA HIS A 323 -20.65 8.35 -13.38
C HIS A 323 -21.69 7.90 -12.33
N LEU A 324 -21.41 6.84 -11.55
CA LEU A 324 -22.26 6.44 -10.42
C LEU A 324 -21.97 7.25 -9.15
N LEU A 325 -20.85 8.00 -9.14
CA LEU A 325 -20.34 8.71 -7.97
C LEU A 325 -20.35 10.23 -8.13
N ILE A 326 -20.37 10.72 -9.38
CA ILE A 326 -20.34 12.15 -9.70
C ILE A 326 -21.61 12.48 -10.47
N PRO A 327 -22.35 13.56 -10.10
CA PRO A 327 -23.50 14.04 -10.87
C PRO A 327 -23.11 14.32 -12.32
N GLU A 328 -24.01 14.07 -13.25
CA GLU A 328 -23.72 14.15 -14.71
C GLU A 328 -23.18 15.54 -15.13
N ALA A 329 -23.73 16.62 -14.60
CA ALA A 329 -23.30 17.99 -14.90
C ALA A 329 -21.87 18.22 -14.46
N ASP A 330 -21.52 17.82 -13.23
CA ASP A 330 -20.19 17.94 -12.66
C ASP A 330 -19.19 17.06 -13.43
N LEU A 331 -19.59 15.85 -13.78
CA LEU A 331 -18.76 14.91 -14.54
C LEU A 331 -18.39 15.47 -15.93
N LYS A 332 -19.32 16.14 -16.61
CA LYS A 332 -19.02 16.83 -17.89
C LYS A 332 -17.94 17.88 -17.70
N THR A 333 -18.05 18.71 -16.65
CA THR A 333 -17.07 19.76 -16.36
C THR A 333 -15.71 19.17 -15.95
N VAL A 334 -15.69 18.17 -15.07
CA VAL A 334 -14.47 17.47 -14.65
C VAL A 334 -13.77 16.80 -15.84
N THR A 335 -14.55 16.18 -16.75
CA THR A 335 -14.01 15.57 -17.96
C THR A 335 -13.38 16.60 -18.89
N ALA A 336 -14.02 17.76 -19.09
CA ALA A 336 -13.47 18.85 -19.88
C ALA A 336 -12.19 19.42 -19.26
N LEU A 337 -12.19 19.62 -17.94
CA LEU A 337 -11.03 20.06 -17.18
C LEU A 337 -9.87 19.05 -17.32
N ARG A 338 -10.15 17.75 -17.14
CA ARG A 338 -9.15 16.69 -17.31
C ARG A 338 -8.54 16.72 -18.71
N ARG A 339 -9.35 16.80 -19.78
CA ARG A 339 -8.87 16.87 -21.16
C ARG A 339 -7.96 18.06 -21.41
N ARG A 340 -8.27 19.22 -20.84
CA ARG A 340 -7.42 20.42 -20.92
C ARG A 340 -6.09 20.23 -20.21
N LEU A 341 -6.12 19.67 -18.99
CA LEU A 341 -4.92 19.42 -18.19
C LEU A 341 -3.99 18.41 -18.85
N MET A 342 -4.53 17.37 -19.52
CA MET A 342 -3.72 16.34 -20.20
C MET A 342 -2.83 16.90 -21.31
N GLN A 343 -3.04 18.12 -21.78
CA GLN A 343 -2.17 18.78 -22.75
C GLN A 343 -0.90 19.40 -22.11
N MET A 344 -0.80 19.38 -20.78
CA MET A 344 0.30 19.96 -20.01
C MET A 344 1.17 18.88 -19.37
N PRO A 345 2.45 19.18 -19.06
CA PRO A 345 3.30 18.29 -18.27
C PRO A 345 2.69 18.01 -16.88
N PRO A 346 2.88 16.80 -16.28
CA PRO A 346 2.22 16.40 -15.04
C PRO A 346 2.38 17.38 -13.86
N HIS A 347 3.55 17.98 -13.68
CA HIS A 347 3.77 18.96 -12.61
C HIS A 347 2.99 20.26 -12.82
N VAL A 348 2.87 20.71 -14.09
CA VAL A 348 2.09 21.91 -14.43
C VAL A 348 0.59 21.65 -14.21
N GLN A 349 0.11 20.42 -14.48
CA GLN A 349 -1.27 20.04 -14.19
C GLN A 349 -1.60 20.26 -12.71
N ILE A 350 -0.73 19.78 -11.81
CA ILE A 350 -0.92 19.94 -10.36
C ILE A 350 -0.79 21.40 -9.92
N GLU A 351 0.18 22.15 -10.44
CA GLU A 351 0.31 23.60 -10.15
C GLU A 351 -0.95 24.37 -10.53
N GLN A 352 -1.51 24.13 -11.70
CA GLN A 352 -2.74 24.74 -12.16
C GLN A 352 -3.96 24.37 -11.29
N LEU A 353 -4.06 23.09 -10.90
CA LEU A 353 -5.12 22.64 -10.01
C LEU A 353 -5.02 23.28 -8.62
N LEU A 354 -3.84 23.29 -8.02
CA LEU A 354 -3.64 23.92 -6.71
C LEU A 354 -3.96 25.43 -6.76
N ALA A 355 -3.61 26.10 -7.86
CA ALA A 355 -3.99 27.49 -8.06
C ALA A 355 -5.51 27.67 -8.18
N ALA A 356 -6.20 26.76 -8.88
CA ALA A 356 -7.66 26.77 -8.99
C ALA A 356 -8.33 26.49 -7.63
N LEU A 357 -7.84 25.52 -6.86
CA LEU A 357 -8.38 25.19 -5.53
C LEU A 357 -8.29 26.37 -4.56
N ARG A 358 -7.23 27.18 -4.65
CA ARG A 358 -7.09 28.42 -3.85
C ARG A 358 -8.07 29.52 -4.27
N ARG A 359 -8.45 29.56 -5.54
CA ARG A 359 -9.37 30.56 -6.09
C ARG A 359 -10.84 30.22 -5.82
N PHE A 360 -11.17 28.92 -5.83
CA PHE A 360 -12.53 28.44 -5.64
C PHE A 360 -12.65 27.78 -4.26
N PRO A 361 -13.58 28.23 -3.39
CA PRO A 361 -13.66 27.75 -2.00
C PRO A 361 -14.06 26.29 -1.89
N THR A 362 -14.87 25.78 -2.83
CA THR A 362 -15.31 24.38 -2.87
C THR A 362 -15.21 23.78 -4.27
N ASN A 363 -15.30 22.46 -4.37
CA ASN A 363 -15.37 21.79 -5.67
C ASN A 363 -16.64 22.16 -6.43
N GLY A 364 -17.76 22.34 -5.73
CA GLY A 364 -19.00 22.84 -6.34
C GLY A 364 -18.82 24.17 -7.06
N HIS A 365 -18.10 25.13 -6.44
CA HIS A 365 -17.77 26.40 -7.11
C HIS A 365 -16.83 26.20 -8.32
N LEU A 366 -15.90 25.24 -8.22
CA LEU A 366 -14.96 24.96 -9.32
C LEU A 366 -15.66 24.36 -10.54
N VAL A 367 -16.64 23.47 -10.32
CA VAL A 367 -17.36 22.80 -11.41
C VAL A 367 -18.66 23.49 -11.84
N GLY A 368 -19.05 24.55 -11.10
CA GLY A 368 -20.24 25.36 -11.43
C GLY A 368 -21.56 24.80 -10.90
N SER A 369 -21.51 23.84 -9.97
CA SER A 369 -22.69 23.26 -9.32
C SER A 369 -23.07 23.92 -8.00
N ALA A 370 -22.22 24.78 -7.45
CA ALA A 370 -22.53 25.58 -6.27
C ALA A 370 -23.45 26.75 -6.67
N GLN A 371 -24.64 26.82 -6.11
CA GLN A 371 -25.58 27.94 -6.18
C GLN A 371 -25.25 28.93 -5.07
#